data_637842b4cc6122c6196f9c5206b49ace
#
_entry.id   637842b4cc6122c6196f9c5206b49ace
#
_cell.length_a   1.000
_cell.length_b   1.000
_cell.length_c   1.000
_cell.angle_alpha   90.00
_cell.angle_beta   90.00
_cell.angle_gamma   90.00
#
_symmetry.space_group_name_H-M   'P 1'
#
loop_
_entity.id
_entity.type
_entity.pdbx_description
1 polymer ?
#
loop_
_entity_poly.entity_id
_entity_poly.type
_entity_poly.pdbx_seq_one_letter_code
_entity_poly.pdbx_strand_id
1 'polypeptide(L)'
;MEFTKDGVVIDKPPSDLDRLMLDAGGLLDNVGIEYVIVSGYVAVLFGRSRATEDIDVITERFDEETADELAKRLRKAGYWGSAMPLGDLHETLADDLPARIAEEGHRVPNVELKFASDESDRISLENAISVRLGGEALRVGSLEFQIAYKLDMGAQKDYEDALYLHEVAGPSLNTTALEGYVTKLGVENEYEQLRES
;
A
#
# COMPACT_ATOMS: atom_id res chain seq x y z
N MET A 1 -6.21 -5.67 -17.21
CA MET A 1 -5.98 -4.43 -16.44
C MET A 1 -6.28 -3.24 -17.35
N GLU A 2 -7.03 -2.27 -16.87
CA GLU A 2 -7.44 -1.09 -17.62
C GLU A 2 -7.19 0.18 -16.81
N PHE A 3 -6.44 1.13 -17.36
CA PHE A 3 -6.20 2.44 -16.78
C PHE A 3 -7.30 3.40 -17.27
N THR A 4 -7.97 4.04 -16.32
CA THR A 4 -9.10 4.94 -16.57
C THR A 4 -8.82 6.33 -15.97
N LYS A 5 -9.70 7.29 -16.20
CA LYS A 5 -9.57 8.62 -15.58
C LYS A 5 -9.79 8.60 -14.06
N ASP A 6 -10.52 7.59 -13.57
CA ASP A 6 -10.94 7.47 -12.16
C ASP A 6 -10.09 6.46 -11.39
N GLY A 7 -9.03 5.91 -12.00
CA GLY A 7 -8.14 4.93 -11.42
C GLY A 7 -7.88 3.72 -12.31
N VAL A 8 -7.60 2.58 -11.70
CA VAL A 8 -7.26 1.35 -12.40
C VAL A 8 -8.29 0.25 -12.11
N VAL A 9 -8.69 -0.50 -13.13
CA VAL A 9 -9.54 -1.68 -12.98
C VAL A 9 -8.71 -2.92 -13.27
N ILE A 10 -8.64 -3.82 -12.31
CA ILE A 10 -7.92 -5.10 -12.41
C ILE A 10 -8.95 -6.22 -12.50
N ASP A 11 -9.01 -6.87 -13.65
CA ASP A 11 -9.88 -8.01 -13.91
C ASP A 11 -9.09 -9.31 -13.70
N LYS A 12 -9.00 -9.75 -12.45
CA LYS A 12 -8.45 -11.05 -12.04
C LYS A 12 -9.23 -11.57 -10.84
N PRO A 13 -9.31 -12.89 -10.61
CA PRO A 13 -9.79 -13.42 -9.35
C PRO A 13 -8.88 -12.96 -8.20
N PRO A 14 -9.43 -12.46 -7.07
CA PRO A 14 -8.62 -12.08 -5.92
C PRO A 14 -7.86 -13.29 -5.35
N SER A 15 -6.55 -13.13 -5.13
CA SER A 15 -5.72 -14.07 -4.37
C SER A 15 -6.05 -14.00 -2.87
N ASP A 16 -5.45 -14.87 -2.05
CA ASP A 16 -5.63 -14.81 -0.59
C ASP A 16 -5.11 -13.49 -0.02
N LEU A 17 -3.99 -13.00 -0.57
CA LEU A 17 -3.43 -11.70 -0.19
C LEU A 17 -4.34 -10.53 -0.60
N ASP A 18 -4.94 -10.62 -1.79
CA ASP A 18 -5.92 -9.63 -2.25
C ASP A 18 -7.16 -9.61 -1.35
N ARG A 19 -7.66 -10.80 -0.95
CA ARG A 19 -8.82 -10.91 -0.03
C ARG A 19 -8.52 -10.30 1.34
N LEU A 20 -7.35 -10.60 1.91
CA LEU A 20 -6.92 -9.99 3.17
C LEU A 20 -6.94 -8.46 3.08
N MET A 21 -6.43 -7.89 1.98
CA MET A 21 -6.41 -6.44 1.83
C MET A 21 -7.80 -5.83 1.56
N LEU A 22 -8.64 -6.50 0.77
CA LEU A 22 -10.02 -6.05 0.55
C LEU A 22 -10.81 -6.02 1.85
N ASP A 23 -10.71 -7.07 2.67
CA ASP A 23 -11.37 -7.15 3.98
C ASP A 23 -10.84 -6.05 4.93
N ALA A 24 -9.51 -5.90 5.03
CA ALA A 24 -8.89 -4.89 5.88
C ALA A 24 -9.24 -3.47 5.43
N GLY A 25 -9.19 -3.20 4.13
CA GLY A 25 -9.57 -1.92 3.54
C GLY A 25 -11.03 -1.57 3.83
N GLY A 26 -11.94 -2.52 3.64
CA GLY A 26 -13.35 -2.35 3.99
C GLY A 26 -13.59 -2.07 5.48
N LEU A 27 -12.78 -2.65 6.38
CA LEU A 27 -12.86 -2.38 7.82
C LEU A 27 -12.35 -0.98 8.16
N LEU A 28 -11.27 -0.50 7.52
CA LEU A 28 -10.76 0.86 7.65
C LEU A 28 -11.78 1.88 7.16
N ASP A 29 -12.34 1.69 5.97
CA ASP A 29 -13.38 2.56 5.39
C ASP A 29 -14.61 2.64 6.29
N ASN A 30 -15.04 1.51 6.90
CA ASN A 30 -16.22 1.45 7.78
C ASN A 30 -16.06 2.24 9.11
N VAL A 31 -14.85 2.56 9.52
CA VAL A 31 -14.56 3.42 10.68
C VAL A 31 -14.07 4.81 10.27
N GLY A 32 -14.06 5.11 8.97
CA GLY A 32 -13.69 6.42 8.43
C GLY A 32 -12.20 6.72 8.48
N ILE A 33 -11.34 5.69 8.50
CA ILE A 33 -9.89 5.86 8.46
C ILE A 33 -9.44 5.98 7.00
N GLU A 34 -8.82 7.11 6.67
CA GLU A 34 -8.13 7.27 5.40
C GLU A 34 -6.82 6.50 5.38
N TYR A 35 -6.62 5.71 4.32
CA TYR A 35 -5.44 4.87 4.18
C TYR A 35 -4.90 4.85 2.75
N VAL A 36 -3.67 4.38 2.61
CA VAL A 36 -3.05 4.09 1.30
C VAL A 36 -2.19 2.84 1.39
N ILE A 37 -2.33 1.97 0.41
CA ILE A 37 -1.49 0.79 0.22
C ILE A 37 -0.24 1.19 -0.52
N VAL A 38 0.93 0.75 -0.04
CA VAL A 38 2.23 1.09 -0.61
C VAL A 38 3.13 -0.14 -0.77
N SER A 39 4.36 0.07 -1.21
CA SER A 39 5.47 -0.90 -1.17
C SER A 39 5.27 -2.15 -2.05
N GLY A 40 5.66 -3.33 -1.51
CA GLY A 40 5.79 -4.58 -2.26
C GLY A 40 4.50 -5.15 -2.82
N TYR A 41 3.42 -5.06 -2.05
CA TYR A 41 2.12 -5.56 -2.48
C TYR A 41 1.58 -4.80 -3.70
N VAL A 42 1.92 -3.52 -3.89
CA VAL A 42 1.50 -2.76 -5.08
C VAL A 42 1.96 -3.47 -6.36
N ALA A 43 3.23 -3.87 -6.44
CA ALA A 43 3.74 -4.60 -7.61
C ALA A 43 3.01 -5.96 -7.83
N VAL A 44 2.70 -6.68 -6.74
CA VAL A 44 1.94 -7.95 -6.79
C VAL A 44 0.50 -7.71 -7.27
N LEU A 45 -0.16 -6.67 -6.76
CA LEU A 45 -1.51 -6.28 -7.15
C LEU A 45 -1.59 -6.00 -8.65
N PHE A 46 -0.58 -5.32 -9.19
CA PHE A 46 -0.44 -5.02 -10.62
C PHE A 46 0.06 -6.20 -11.47
N GLY A 47 0.30 -7.36 -10.88
CA GLY A 47 0.53 -8.63 -11.59
C GLY A 47 1.98 -9.13 -11.56
N ARG A 48 2.91 -8.48 -10.84
CA ARG A 48 4.28 -8.98 -10.70
C ARG A 48 4.28 -10.31 -9.93
N SER A 49 4.93 -11.30 -10.49
CA SER A 49 5.12 -12.60 -9.83
C SER A 49 6.27 -12.52 -8.82
N ARG A 50 5.95 -12.18 -7.58
CA ARG A 50 6.87 -12.22 -6.44
C ARG A 50 6.12 -12.60 -5.16
N ALA A 51 6.84 -13.14 -4.18
CA ALA A 51 6.30 -13.36 -2.85
C ALA A 51 6.38 -12.06 -2.02
N THR A 52 5.34 -11.81 -1.23
CA THR A 52 5.35 -10.88 -0.10
C THR A 52 4.54 -11.51 1.03
N GLU A 53 4.97 -11.27 2.27
CA GLU A 53 4.31 -11.80 3.47
C GLU A 53 3.46 -10.72 4.15
N ASP A 54 3.67 -9.46 3.77
CA ASP A 54 3.06 -8.28 4.33
C ASP A 54 2.46 -7.36 3.26
N ILE A 55 1.47 -6.59 3.68
CA ILE A 55 0.85 -5.51 2.92
C ILE A 55 1.04 -4.23 3.74
N ASP A 56 1.90 -3.35 3.25
CA ASP A 56 2.18 -2.06 3.91
C ASP A 56 1.03 -1.08 3.68
N VAL A 57 0.44 -0.59 4.76
CA VAL A 57 -0.67 0.36 4.74
C VAL A 57 -0.35 1.56 5.64
N ILE A 58 -0.36 2.74 5.04
CA ILE A 58 -0.18 4.02 5.73
C ILE A 58 -1.54 4.63 5.99
N THR A 59 -1.77 5.18 7.18
CA THR A 59 -3.00 5.89 7.52
C THR A 59 -2.70 7.30 8.01
N GLU A 60 -3.70 8.19 7.90
CA GLU A 60 -3.72 9.37 8.73
C GLU A 60 -3.83 9.00 10.22
N ARG A 61 -3.43 9.94 11.10
CA ARG A 61 -3.57 9.73 12.54
C ARG A 61 -5.05 9.79 12.93
N PHE A 62 -5.50 8.82 13.69
CA PHE A 62 -6.82 8.73 14.29
C PHE A 62 -6.72 8.59 15.81
N ASP A 63 -7.80 8.83 16.52
CA ASP A 63 -7.85 8.77 17.97
C ASP A 63 -8.03 7.35 18.52
N GLU A 64 -7.91 7.21 19.84
CA GLU A 64 -8.04 5.96 20.57
C GLU A 64 -9.44 5.34 20.41
N GLU A 65 -10.51 6.15 20.37
CA GLU A 65 -11.88 5.67 20.20
C GLU A 65 -12.06 5.01 18.83
N THR A 66 -11.51 5.59 17.77
CA THR A 66 -11.49 5.04 16.42
C THR A 66 -10.67 3.74 16.35
N ALA A 67 -9.51 3.70 17.03
CA ALA A 67 -8.68 2.50 17.13
C ALA A 67 -9.40 1.35 17.84
N ASP A 68 -10.10 1.63 18.92
CA ASP A 68 -10.89 0.64 19.67
C ASP A 68 -12.03 0.07 18.82
N GLU A 69 -12.73 0.91 18.07
CA GLU A 69 -13.79 0.45 17.17
C GLU A 69 -13.21 -0.40 16.03
N LEU A 70 -12.08 -0.01 15.44
CA LEU A 70 -11.37 -0.82 14.44
C LEU A 70 -10.96 -2.17 15.04
N ALA A 71 -10.32 -2.18 16.21
CA ALA A 71 -9.88 -3.39 16.91
C ALA A 71 -11.05 -4.35 17.19
N LYS A 72 -12.21 -3.83 17.58
CA LYS A 72 -13.43 -4.60 17.80
C LYS A 72 -13.96 -5.22 16.51
N ARG A 73 -13.95 -4.47 15.39
CA ARG A 73 -14.40 -4.97 14.08
C ARG A 73 -13.46 -6.02 13.54
N LEU A 74 -12.13 -5.82 13.67
CA LEU A 74 -11.11 -6.79 13.30
C LEU A 74 -11.33 -8.12 14.03
N ARG A 75 -11.47 -8.11 15.37
CA ARG A 75 -11.74 -9.33 16.15
C ARG A 75 -13.02 -10.02 15.69
N LYS A 76 -14.08 -9.25 15.43
CA LYS A 76 -15.36 -9.82 14.95
C LYS A 76 -15.23 -10.46 13.57
N ALA A 77 -14.35 -9.96 12.74
CA ALA A 77 -14.05 -10.51 11.41
C ALA A 77 -13.04 -11.67 11.43
N GLY A 78 -12.53 -12.08 12.60
CA GLY A 78 -11.58 -13.18 12.73
C GLY A 78 -10.12 -12.77 12.57
N TYR A 79 -9.81 -11.49 12.75
CA TYR A 79 -8.44 -10.98 12.72
C TYR A 79 -7.88 -10.75 14.13
N TRP A 80 -6.55 -10.83 14.24
CA TRP A 80 -5.83 -10.58 15.48
C TRP A 80 -4.55 -9.77 15.22
N GLY A 81 -3.99 -9.18 16.28
CA GLY A 81 -2.68 -8.55 16.22
C GLY A 81 -1.59 -9.61 16.36
N SER A 82 -0.89 -9.91 15.27
CA SER A 82 0.08 -11.02 15.24
C SER A 82 1.42 -10.69 15.93
N ALA A 83 1.69 -9.41 16.21
CA ALA A 83 2.88 -8.91 16.89
C ALA A 83 2.53 -8.11 18.17
N MET A 84 1.26 -7.74 18.37
CA MET A 84 0.77 -6.97 19.53
C MET A 84 -0.72 -7.27 19.74
N PRO A 85 -1.27 -7.15 20.97
CA PRO A 85 -2.72 -7.23 21.19
C PRO A 85 -3.46 -6.13 20.43
N LEU A 86 -4.62 -6.44 19.81
CA LEU A 86 -5.42 -5.40 19.13
C LEU A 86 -5.95 -4.30 20.10
N GLY A 87 -5.93 -4.55 21.42
CA GLY A 87 -6.25 -3.51 22.41
C GLY A 87 -5.19 -2.42 22.51
N ASP A 88 -3.97 -2.71 22.09
CA ASP A 88 -2.83 -1.80 22.15
C ASP A 88 -2.59 -1.12 20.79
N LEU A 89 -3.57 -1.20 19.85
CA LEU A 89 -3.44 -0.72 18.49
C LEU A 89 -3.04 0.77 18.44
N HIS A 90 -3.75 1.63 19.15
CA HIS A 90 -3.47 3.07 19.15
C HIS A 90 -2.10 3.37 19.76
N GLU A 91 -1.77 2.77 20.92
CA GLU A 91 -0.47 2.96 21.58
C GLU A 91 0.68 2.52 20.67
N THR A 92 0.57 1.33 20.02
CA THR A 92 1.56 0.82 19.08
C THR A 92 1.81 1.81 17.93
N LEU A 93 0.73 2.32 17.30
CA LEU A 93 0.84 3.26 16.19
C LEU A 93 1.34 4.65 16.65
N ALA A 94 0.97 5.09 17.85
CA ALA A 94 1.41 6.36 18.42
C ALA A 94 2.90 6.38 18.75
N ASP A 95 3.46 5.21 19.08
CA ASP A 95 4.90 5.01 19.28
C ASP A 95 5.69 4.83 17.96
N ASP A 96 5.06 5.15 16.81
CA ASP A 96 5.61 4.98 15.46
C ASP A 96 6.05 3.52 15.16
N LEU A 97 5.41 2.55 15.82
CA LEU A 97 5.60 1.13 15.55
C LEU A 97 4.50 0.59 14.63
N PRO A 98 4.85 -0.34 13.71
CA PRO A 98 3.85 -0.93 12.83
C PRO A 98 2.96 -1.93 13.59
N ALA A 99 1.65 -1.84 13.39
CA ALA A 99 0.69 -2.81 13.89
C ALA A 99 0.42 -3.89 12.85
N ARG A 100 0.73 -5.16 13.18
CA ARG A 100 0.57 -6.30 12.28
C ARG A 100 -0.73 -7.03 12.54
N ILE A 101 -1.60 -7.05 11.54
CA ILE A 101 -2.95 -7.63 11.57
C ILE A 101 -2.99 -8.82 10.63
N ALA A 102 -3.35 -10.00 11.13
CA ALA A 102 -3.44 -11.24 10.36
C ALA A 102 -4.73 -12.01 10.71
N GLU A 103 -5.09 -13.00 9.91
CA GLU A 103 -6.15 -13.95 10.27
C GLU A 103 -5.79 -14.71 11.56
N GLU A 104 -6.79 -14.98 12.39
CA GLU A 104 -6.60 -15.67 13.67
C GLU A 104 -5.90 -17.02 13.46
N GLY A 105 -4.84 -17.26 14.23
CA GLY A 105 -4.01 -18.46 14.13
C GLY A 105 -2.89 -18.39 13.09
N HIS A 106 -2.82 -17.35 12.27
CA HIS A 106 -1.75 -17.12 11.29
C HIS A 106 -0.95 -15.86 11.67
N ARG A 107 0.31 -15.82 11.26
CA ARG A 107 1.16 -14.62 11.39
C ARG A 107 1.44 -13.97 10.05
N VAL A 108 1.36 -14.74 9.00
CA VAL A 108 1.53 -14.33 7.62
C VAL A 108 0.47 -15.02 6.74
N PRO A 109 -0.03 -14.39 5.70
CA PRO A 109 0.21 -12.98 5.38
C PRO A 109 -0.40 -12.03 6.43
N ASN A 110 0.10 -10.79 6.49
CA ASN A 110 -0.45 -9.78 7.40
C ASN A 110 -0.54 -8.40 6.72
N VAL A 111 -1.39 -7.54 7.27
CA VAL A 111 -1.42 -6.12 6.98
C VAL A 111 -0.55 -5.42 8.03
N GLU A 112 0.45 -4.70 7.59
CA GLU A 112 1.31 -3.86 8.42
C GLU A 112 0.81 -2.42 8.36
N LEU A 113 0.10 -2.00 9.40
CA LEU A 113 -0.51 -0.69 9.51
C LEU A 113 0.43 0.26 10.24
N LYS A 114 0.62 1.48 9.70
CA LYS A 114 1.39 2.53 10.37
C LYS A 114 0.73 3.90 10.19
N PHE A 115 0.95 4.81 11.12
CA PHE A 115 0.63 6.23 10.92
C PHE A 115 1.61 6.87 9.95
N ALA A 116 1.13 7.83 9.16
CA ALA A 116 2.00 8.68 8.36
C ALA A 116 2.96 9.45 9.28
N SER A 117 4.27 9.31 9.06
CA SER A 117 5.32 9.86 9.90
C SER A 117 6.24 10.85 9.17
N ASP A 118 6.40 10.71 7.87
CA ASP A 118 7.28 11.52 7.05
C ASP A 118 6.60 12.15 5.83
N GLU A 119 7.38 12.84 5.01
CA GLU A 119 6.87 13.50 3.80
C GLU A 119 6.46 12.49 2.74
N SER A 120 7.16 11.36 2.61
CA SER A 120 6.86 10.31 1.63
C SER A 120 5.52 9.63 1.95
N ASP A 121 5.25 9.39 3.22
CA ASP A 121 3.97 8.86 3.70
C ASP A 121 2.82 9.82 3.34
N ARG A 122 3.00 11.13 3.57
CA ARG A 122 1.99 12.14 3.24
C ARG A 122 1.75 12.25 1.74
N ILE A 123 2.82 12.24 0.93
CA ILE A 123 2.69 12.23 -0.54
C ILE A 123 1.88 11.01 -0.99
N SER A 124 2.13 9.83 -0.41
CA SER A 124 1.41 8.60 -0.74
C SER A 124 -0.09 8.72 -0.44
N LEU A 125 -0.47 9.27 0.72
CA LEU A 125 -1.87 9.48 1.11
C LEU A 125 -2.58 10.51 0.19
N GLU A 126 -1.95 11.66 -0.04
CA GLU A 126 -2.51 12.77 -0.81
C GLU A 126 -2.71 12.42 -2.30
N ASN A 127 -1.85 11.55 -2.85
CA ASN A 127 -1.86 11.17 -4.26
C ASN A 127 -2.34 9.74 -4.48
N ALA A 128 -3.08 9.16 -3.54
CA ALA A 128 -3.62 7.83 -3.68
C ALA A 128 -4.59 7.73 -4.87
N ILE A 129 -4.44 6.66 -5.65
CA ILE A 129 -5.34 6.32 -6.75
C ILE A 129 -6.32 5.23 -6.34
N SER A 130 -7.47 5.18 -6.99
CA SER A 130 -8.44 4.10 -6.80
C SER A 130 -8.07 2.91 -7.67
N VAL A 131 -7.93 1.72 -7.07
CA VAL A 131 -7.75 0.46 -7.79
C VAL A 131 -8.93 -0.46 -7.50
N ARG A 132 -9.68 -0.82 -8.53
CA ARG A 132 -10.84 -1.74 -8.43
C ARG A 132 -10.40 -3.17 -8.68
N LEU A 133 -10.70 -4.05 -7.72
CA LEU A 133 -10.46 -5.48 -7.80
C LEU A 133 -11.67 -6.23 -7.24
N GLY A 134 -12.22 -7.19 -7.97
CA GLY A 134 -13.37 -7.99 -7.51
C GLY A 134 -14.65 -7.20 -7.27
N GLY A 135 -14.77 -5.98 -7.80
CA GLY A 135 -15.91 -5.08 -7.59
C GLY A 135 -15.72 -4.10 -6.43
N GLU A 136 -14.70 -4.25 -5.60
CA GLU A 136 -14.35 -3.36 -4.50
C GLU A 136 -13.21 -2.43 -4.91
N ALA A 137 -13.08 -1.29 -4.23
CA ALA A 137 -12.04 -0.30 -4.49
C ALA A 137 -11.04 -0.25 -3.34
N LEU A 138 -9.76 -0.24 -3.70
CA LEU A 138 -8.64 -0.04 -2.78
C LEU A 138 -7.98 1.31 -3.05
N ARG A 139 -7.46 1.95 -2.03
CA ARG A 139 -6.63 3.16 -2.15
C ARG A 139 -5.17 2.77 -2.22
N VAL A 140 -4.53 3.03 -3.33
CA VAL A 140 -3.14 2.62 -3.63
C VAL A 140 -2.30 3.85 -3.94
N GLY A 141 -1.07 3.91 -3.46
CA GLY A 141 -0.16 5.01 -3.79
C GLY A 141 0.00 5.17 -5.29
N SER A 142 0.07 6.42 -5.79
CA SER A 142 0.24 6.68 -7.23
C SER A 142 1.45 5.93 -7.78
N LEU A 143 1.31 5.36 -8.96
CA LEU A 143 2.39 4.56 -9.55
C LEU A 143 3.64 5.40 -9.81
N GLU A 144 3.47 6.67 -10.15
CA GLU A 144 4.56 7.62 -10.33
C GLU A 144 5.40 7.76 -9.07
N PHE A 145 4.75 7.95 -7.90
CA PHE A 145 5.47 8.05 -6.64
C PHE A 145 6.07 6.72 -6.22
N GLN A 146 5.31 5.61 -6.38
CA GLN A 146 5.81 4.26 -6.06
C GLN A 146 7.08 3.91 -6.87
N ILE A 147 7.13 4.25 -8.17
CA ILE A 147 8.30 4.02 -9.02
C ILE A 147 9.50 4.83 -8.50
N ALA A 148 9.35 6.13 -8.30
CA ALA A 148 10.43 6.98 -7.84
C ALA A 148 10.93 6.59 -6.45
N TYR A 149 10.02 6.28 -5.50
CA TYR A 149 10.37 5.86 -4.14
C TYR A 149 11.10 4.51 -4.11
N LYS A 150 10.73 3.57 -4.97
CA LYS A 150 11.43 2.29 -5.10
C LYS A 150 12.83 2.43 -5.66
N LEU A 151 13.06 3.39 -6.55
CA LEU A 151 14.42 3.73 -7.01
C LEU A 151 15.25 4.30 -5.86
N ASP A 152 14.66 5.15 -5.00
CA ASP A 152 15.33 5.72 -3.82
C ASP A 152 15.69 4.65 -2.78
N MET A 153 14.82 3.63 -2.59
CA MET A 153 15.13 2.49 -1.69
C MET A 153 16.37 1.69 -2.13
N GLY A 154 16.68 1.64 -3.41
CA GLY A 154 17.94 1.17 -3.99
C GLY A 154 18.23 -0.34 -3.87
N ALA A 155 17.35 -1.16 -3.28
CA ALA A 155 17.54 -2.60 -3.27
C ALA A 155 17.19 -3.22 -4.62
N GLN A 156 17.83 -4.31 -4.99
CA GLN A 156 17.60 -4.99 -6.28
C GLN A 156 16.12 -5.33 -6.51
N LYS A 157 15.43 -5.83 -5.46
CA LYS A 157 14.00 -6.15 -5.53
C LYS A 157 13.13 -4.92 -5.80
N ASP A 158 13.55 -3.76 -5.27
CA ASP A 158 12.81 -2.50 -5.40
C ASP A 158 13.02 -1.91 -6.80
N TYR A 159 14.23 -1.98 -7.35
CA TYR A 159 14.49 -1.64 -8.74
C TYR A 159 13.65 -2.49 -9.71
N GLU A 160 13.57 -3.80 -9.47
CA GLU A 160 12.77 -4.71 -10.29
C GLU A 160 11.26 -4.44 -10.15
N ASP A 161 10.77 -4.04 -8.95
CA ASP A 161 9.40 -3.59 -8.76
C ASP A 161 9.15 -2.28 -9.54
N ALA A 162 10.06 -1.31 -9.46
CA ALA A 162 9.97 -0.03 -10.18
C ALA A 162 9.92 -0.25 -11.70
N LEU A 163 10.81 -1.08 -12.24
CA LEU A 163 10.85 -1.43 -13.65
C LEU A 163 9.52 -2.06 -14.10
N TYR A 164 9.03 -3.04 -13.35
CA TYR A 164 7.76 -3.71 -13.66
C TYR A 164 6.58 -2.73 -13.65
N LEU A 165 6.47 -1.89 -12.64
CA LEU A 165 5.40 -0.90 -12.55
C LEU A 165 5.48 0.13 -13.69
N HIS A 166 6.68 0.55 -14.07
CA HIS A 166 6.91 1.46 -15.18
C HIS A 166 6.47 0.83 -16.52
N GLU A 167 6.81 -0.44 -16.76
CA GLU A 167 6.40 -1.17 -17.97
C GLU A 167 4.88 -1.37 -18.03
N VAL A 168 4.28 -1.82 -16.95
CA VAL A 168 2.83 -2.13 -16.89
C VAL A 168 1.98 -0.88 -17.04
N ALA A 169 2.35 0.21 -16.38
CA ALA A 169 1.63 1.47 -16.48
C ALA A 169 1.91 2.20 -17.80
N GLY A 170 3.12 2.09 -18.32
CA GLY A 170 3.51 2.57 -19.66
C GLY A 170 2.97 3.96 -20.01
N PRO A 171 2.20 4.06 -21.11
CA PRO A 171 1.66 5.35 -21.58
C PRO A 171 0.64 5.99 -20.62
N SER A 172 0.16 5.26 -19.60
CA SER A 172 -0.81 5.76 -18.62
C SER A 172 -0.15 6.58 -17.51
N LEU A 173 1.18 6.51 -17.36
CA LEU A 173 1.92 7.31 -16.40
C LEU A 173 1.86 8.80 -16.72
N ASN A 174 1.66 9.60 -15.69
CA ASN A 174 1.90 11.03 -15.76
C ASN A 174 3.42 11.30 -15.67
N THR A 175 4.07 11.36 -16.83
CA THR A 175 5.53 11.53 -16.93
C THR A 175 6.02 12.78 -16.19
N THR A 176 5.27 13.89 -16.25
CA THR A 176 5.64 15.12 -15.54
C THR A 176 5.64 14.92 -14.01
N ALA A 177 4.64 14.23 -13.48
CA ALA A 177 4.59 13.91 -12.05
C ALA A 177 5.72 12.96 -11.63
N LEU A 178 5.97 11.91 -12.43
CA LEU A 178 7.05 10.97 -12.19
C LEU A 178 8.43 11.66 -12.18
N GLU A 179 8.74 12.48 -13.18
CA GLU A 179 9.98 13.24 -13.25
C GLU A 179 10.12 14.23 -12.07
N GLY A 180 9.00 14.82 -11.62
CA GLY A 180 8.96 15.64 -10.43
C GLY A 180 9.35 14.88 -9.15
N TYR A 181 8.85 13.65 -8.98
CA TYR A 181 9.22 12.80 -7.84
C TYR A 181 10.66 12.29 -7.96
N VAL A 182 11.11 11.92 -9.14
CA VAL A 182 12.50 11.52 -9.43
C VAL A 182 13.46 12.63 -9.01
N THR A 183 13.20 13.86 -9.41
CA THR A 183 14.03 15.03 -9.01
C THR A 183 13.94 15.30 -7.51
N LYS A 184 12.75 15.18 -6.91
CA LYS A 184 12.54 15.40 -5.49
C LYS A 184 13.33 14.42 -4.62
N LEU A 185 13.43 13.16 -5.05
CA LEU A 185 14.15 12.08 -4.35
C LEU A 185 15.62 11.98 -4.76
N GLY A 186 16.04 12.68 -5.83
CA GLY A 186 17.44 12.69 -6.30
C GLY A 186 17.87 11.38 -6.97
N VAL A 187 16.94 10.72 -7.68
CA VAL A 187 17.15 9.40 -8.30
C VAL A 187 17.14 9.46 -9.83
N GLU A 188 17.62 10.58 -10.40
CA GLU A 188 17.62 10.80 -11.84
C GLU A 188 18.46 9.75 -12.58
N ASN A 189 19.59 9.34 -12.02
CA ASN A 189 20.47 8.35 -12.63
C ASN A 189 19.83 6.95 -12.67
N GLU A 190 19.16 6.56 -11.59
CA GLU A 190 18.43 5.29 -11.47
C GLU A 190 17.26 5.26 -12.44
N TYR A 191 16.58 6.39 -12.59
CA TYR A 191 15.46 6.52 -13.53
C TYR A 191 15.92 6.49 -15.00
N GLU A 192 17.05 7.10 -15.33
CA GLU A 192 17.65 6.96 -16.68
C GLU A 192 17.99 5.50 -17.00
N GLN A 193 18.62 4.78 -16.07
CA GLN A 193 18.92 3.34 -16.21
C GLN A 193 17.64 2.51 -16.41
N LEU A 194 16.58 2.83 -15.64
CA LEU A 194 15.30 2.16 -15.78
C LEU A 194 14.66 2.35 -17.15
N ARG A 195 14.79 3.53 -17.76
CA ARG A 195 14.25 3.83 -19.10
C ARG A 195 15.03 3.18 -20.24
N GLU A 196 16.29 2.80 -20.00
CA GLU A 196 17.15 2.13 -20.98
C GLU A 196 17.05 0.60 -20.93
N SER A 197 16.40 0.04 -19.90
CA SER A 197 16.23 -1.40 -19.65
C SER A 197 15.10 -1.99 -20.47
#